data_1fe79e3cf8a3f1788d1286cdebf68578
#
_entry.id   1fe79e3cf8a3f1788d1286cdebf68578
#
_cell.length_a   1.000
_cell.length_b   1.000
_cell.length_c   1.000
_cell.angle_alpha   90.00
_cell.angle_beta   90.00
_cell.angle_gamma   90.00
#
_symmetry.space_group_name_H-M   'P 1'
#
loop_
_entity.id
_entity.type
_entity.pdbx_description
1 polymer ?
#
loop_
_entity_poly.entity_id
_entity_poly.type
_entity_poly.pdbx_seq_one_letter_code
_entity_poly.pdbx_strand_id
1 'polypeptide(L)'
;RIVSAALALLLAAGMPMAALAEEYDLANGNITVSADDSGQYVSQEGGVTNEKQTTETVIKQADNTAATGNTITIETSGGAKAELTIEDLNVSSGNTSAIDVKGSSEAEITLKGDNKLETDDASVIHVSDGHVTITGDGTLYADNDSDSDHAKIGSNGSEDTSNSEDMSGSIHITGNAQVTTGDDRHDHGVGGGAAIGSGRRGNMSGDITIDENATVIASSSEDGAGIGSGLRGDMSGTITIGGNATVTGTSGYDGAGIGSGENGTMSGTITIDGNAKVTAWSEAQGAGIGAGEDSGVSGTIRI
;
A
#
# COMPACT_ATOMS: atom_id res chain seq x y z
N ARG A 1 19.69 -5.96 -25.19
CA ARG A 1 19.79 -6.78 -26.44
C ARG A 1 20.03 -8.26 -26.14
N ILE A 2 19.26 -8.87 -25.25
CA ILE A 2 19.32 -10.34 -25.01
C ILE A 2 17.95 -11.02 -25.27
N VAL A 3 16.92 -10.27 -25.65
CA VAL A 3 15.55 -10.80 -25.87
C VAL A 3 15.39 -11.48 -27.25
N SER A 4 16.37 -11.40 -28.16
CA SER A 4 16.21 -11.86 -29.54
C SER A 4 16.54 -13.34 -29.82
N ALA A 5 17.03 -14.10 -28.85
CA ALA A 5 17.47 -15.49 -29.12
C ALA A 5 16.44 -16.57 -28.76
N ALA A 6 15.45 -16.29 -27.91
CA ALA A 6 14.42 -17.26 -27.53
C ALA A 6 13.20 -17.31 -28.47
N LEU A 7 13.02 -16.28 -29.30
CA LEU A 7 11.84 -16.13 -30.17
C LEU A 7 11.86 -17.03 -31.42
N ALA A 8 13.01 -17.51 -31.83
CA ALA A 8 13.15 -18.23 -33.12
C ALA A 8 12.75 -19.72 -33.11
N LEU A 9 12.52 -20.32 -31.95
CA LEU A 9 12.31 -21.77 -31.85
C LEU A 9 10.83 -22.19 -31.64
N LEU A 10 9.93 -21.28 -31.34
CA LEU A 10 8.50 -21.56 -31.08
C LEU A 10 7.58 -21.43 -32.29
N LEU A 11 8.06 -20.93 -33.43
CA LEU A 11 7.22 -20.72 -34.62
C LEU A 11 6.86 -21.99 -35.40
N ALA A 12 7.37 -23.16 -35.00
CA ALA A 12 7.19 -24.38 -35.77
C ALA A 12 6.02 -25.29 -35.34
N ALA A 13 5.30 -24.95 -34.25
CA ALA A 13 4.32 -25.87 -33.63
C ALA A 13 2.86 -25.41 -33.69
N GLY A 14 2.51 -24.25 -34.27
CA GLY A 14 1.10 -23.79 -34.39
C GLY A 14 0.33 -23.71 -33.07
N MET A 15 1.02 -23.66 -31.93
CA MET A 15 0.41 -23.35 -30.64
C MET A 15 0.17 -21.84 -30.55
N PRO A 16 -0.98 -21.39 -30.00
CA PRO A 16 -1.13 -19.98 -29.69
C PRO A 16 0.04 -19.60 -28.77
N MET A 17 0.90 -18.71 -29.24
CA MET A 17 1.89 -18.08 -28.36
C MET A 17 1.08 -17.33 -27.30
N ALA A 18 1.11 -17.80 -26.06
CA ALA A 18 0.79 -16.92 -24.95
C ALA A 18 1.75 -15.72 -25.08
N ALA A 19 1.19 -14.52 -25.17
CA ALA A 19 2.03 -13.33 -25.14
C ALA A 19 2.84 -13.38 -23.84
N LEU A 20 4.17 -13.33 -23.96
CA LEU A 20 5.05 -13.31 -22.79
C LEU A 20 4.87 -11.97 -22.11
N ALA A 21 4.81 -11.98 -20.78
CA ALA A 21 4.80 -10.74 -19.99
C ALA A 21 6.02 -9.86 -20.33
N GLU A 22 5.84 -8.57 -20.33
CA GLU A 22 6.94 -7.61 -20.45
C GLU A 22 7.57 -7.40 -19.08
N GLU A 23 8.83 -7.80 -18.94
CA GLU A 23 9.54 -7.85 -17.65
C GLU A 23 10.55 -6.70 -17.54
N TYR A 24 10.52 -6.01 -16.41
CA TYR A 24 11.42 -4.91 -16.06
C TYR A 24 12.14 -5.23 -14.74
N ASP A 25 13.46 -5.14 -14.72
CA ASP A 25 14.27 -5.31 -13.52
C ASP A 25 14.45 -3.98 -12.80
N LEU A 26 13.81 -3.82 -11.64
CA LEU A 26 13.85 -2.58 -10.87
C LEU A 26 15.27 -2.19 -10.45
N ALA A 27 16.19 -3.14 -10.33
CA ALA A 27 17.60 -2.83 -10.01
C ALA A 27 18.30 -1.96 -11.09
N ASN A 28 17.76 -1.91 -12.32
CA ASN A 28 18.33 -1.14 -13.43
C ASN A 28 17.96 0.35 -13.45
N GLY A 29 17.04 0.81 -12.62
CA GLY A 29 16.62 2.21 -12.53
C GLY A 29 15.16 2.37 -12.15
N ASN A 30 14.77 3.60 -11.78
CA ASN A 30 13.40 3.95 -11.45
C ASN A 30 12.45 3.63 -12.61
N ILE A 31 11.24 3.16 -12.28
CA ILE A 31 10.22 2.80 -13.26
C ILE A 31 9.02 3.72 -13.10
N THR A 32 8.52 4.22 -14.23
CA THR A 32 7.22 4.90 -14.29
C THR A 32 6.27 4.05 -15.13
N VAL A 33 5.13 3.69 -14.55
CA VAL A 33 4.01 3.07 -15.23
C VAL A 33 2.93 4.12 -15.42
N SER A 34 2.60 4.43 -16.66
CA SER A 34 1.53 5.38 -16.99
C SER A 34 0.42 4.71 -17.79
N ALA A 35 -0.83 5.14 -17.58
CA ALA A 35 -1.96 4.66 -18.37
C ALA A 35 -2.93 5.81 -18.73
N ASP A 36 -3.45 5.76 -19.95
CA ASP A 36 -4.47 6.66 -20.47
C ASP A 36 -5.42 5.91 -21.42
N ASP A 37 -6.35 6.61 -22.05
CA ASP A 37 -7.31 6.05 -23.01
C ASP A 37 -6.64 5.32 -24.20
N SER A 38 -5.36 5.54 -24.46
CA SER A 38 -4.61 4.90 -25.53
C SER A 38 -3.83 3.65 -25.12
N GLY A 39 -3.73 3.39 -23.81
CA GLY A 39 -3.14 2.19 -23.23
C GLY A 39 -2.19 2.46 -22.06
N GLN A 40 -1.49 1.41 -21.66
CA GLN A 40 -0.47 1.46 -20.61
C GLN A 40 0.92 1.55 -21.22
N TYR A 41 1.79 2.31 -20.59
CA TYR A 41 3.17 2.56 -21.03
C TYR A 41 4.13 2.43 -19.84
N VAL A 42 5.34 1.97 -20.12
CA VAL A 42 6.41 1.87 -19.13
C VAL A 42 7.61 2.69 -19.59
N SER A 43 8.19 3.42 -18.66
CA SER A 43 9.50 4.05 -18.79
C SER A 43 10.40 3.56 -17.67
N GLN A 44 11.65 3.23 -18.01
CA GLN A 44 12.67 2.89 -17.02
C GLN A 44 13.89 3.78 -17.22
N GLU A 45 14.36 4.39 -16.15
CA GLU A 45 15.52 5.27 -16.15
C GLU A 45 16.75 4.54 -16.71
N GLY A 46 17.48 5.18 -17.60
CA GLY A 46 18.65 4.60 -18.26
C GLY A 46 18.37 3.56 -19.35
N GLY A 47 17.10 3.27 -19.65
CA GLY A 47 16.73 2.22 -20.60
C GLY A 47 15.53 2.57 -21.47
N VAL A 48 14.39 2.05 -21.10
CA VAL A 48 13.13 2.12 -21.85
C VAL A 48 12.48 3.49 -21.67
N THR A 49 11.91 4.04 -22.73
CA THR A 49 11.16 5.31 -22.68
C THR A 49 9.80 5.14 -23.33
N ASN A 50 8.74 5.29 -22.56
CA ASN A 50 7.35 5.29 -23.01
C ASN A 50 7.00 4.09 -23.92
N GLU A 51 7.43 2.88 -23.48
CA GLU A 51 7.15 1.64 -24.20
C GLU A 51 5.71 1.22 -23.94
N LYS A 52 4.94 1.07 -25.03
CA LYS A 52 3.55 0.67 -24.95
C LYS A 52 3.44 -0.81 -24.59
N GLN A 53 2.69 -1.08 -23.51
CA GLN A 53 2.46 -2.44 -23.05
C GLN A 53 1.36 -3.10 -23.88
N THR A 54 1.59 -4.33 -24.28
CA THR A 54 0.64 -5.16 -25.03
C THR A 54 0.28 -6.46 -24.30
N THR A 55 0.97 -6.70 -23.19
CA THR A 55 0.84 -7.88 -22.33
C THR A 55 0.93 -7.46 -20.87
N GLU A 56 0.93 -8.39 -19.96
CA GLU A 56 1.16 -8.15 -18.53
C GLU A 56 2.50 -7.42 -18.31
N THR A 57 2.47 -6.38 -17.48
CA THR A 57 3.66 -5.67 -17.04
C THR A 57 4.16 -6.29 -15.74
N VAL A 58 5.35 -6.89 -15.76
CA VAL A 58 5.98 -7.47 -14.58
C VAL A 58 7.20 -6.66 -14.18
N ILE A 59 7.19 -6.12 -12.97
CA ILE A 59 8.34 -5.46 -12.35
C ILE A 59 8.93 -6.41 -11.32
N LYS A 60 10.18 -6.82 -11.52
CA LYS A 60 10.85 -7.78 -10.67
C LYS A 60 12.26 -7.31 -10.29
N GLN A 61 12.91 -8.03 -9.42
CA GLN A 61 14.32 -7.86 -9.12
C GLN A 61 15.04 -9.17 -9.34
N ALA A 62 15.86 -9.24 -10.39
CA ALA A 62 16.54 -10.48 -10.79
C ALA A 62 17.53 -10.99 -9.71
N ASP A 63 18.14 -10.09 -8.95
CA ASP A 63 18.95 -10.39 -7.75
C ASP A 63 18.42 -9.56 -6.58
N ASN A 64 17.52 -10.14 -5.78
CA ASN A 64 16.91 -9.52 -4.61
C ASN A 64 17.69 -9.75 -3.31
N THR A 65 18.92 -10.27 -3.37
CA THR A 65 19.77 -10.48 -2.18
C THR A 65 20.26 -9.16 -1.57
N ALA A 66 20.30 -8.10 -2.36
CA ALA A 66 20.60 -6.74 -1.92
C ALA A 66 19.42 -5.82 -2.29
N ALA A 67 19.06 -4.93 -1.40
CA ALA A 67 18.00 -3.95 -1.66
C ALA A 67 18.43 -2.96 -2.76
N THR A 68 17.48 -2.58 -3.62
CA THR A 68 17.63 -1.44 -4.53
C THR A 68 17.00 -0.18 -3.92
N GLY A 69 17.58 0.99 -4.24
CA GLY A 69 16.98 2.29 -3.91
C GLY A 69 16.03 2.83 -4.98
N ASN A 70 15.82 2.07 -6.08
CA ASN A 70 14.95 2.49 -7.17
C ASN A 70 13.48 2.30 -6.82
N THR A 71 12.62 3.14 -7.40
CA THR A 71 11.21 3.28 -7.05
C THR A 71 10.30 3.07 -8.25
N ILE A 72 9.02 2.85 -7.98
CA ILE A 72 7.96 2.73 -8.98
C ILE A 72 7.02 3.93 -8.83
N THR A 73 6.82 4.69 -9.91
CA THR A 73 5.82 5.75 -9.98
C THR A 73 4.67 5.31 -10.87
N ILE A 74 3.43 5.53 -10.43
CA ILE A 74 2.23 5.20 -11.18
C ILE A 74 1.45 6.48 -11.46
N GLU A 75 1.21 6.75 -12.75
CA GLU A 75 0.51 7.96 -13.21
C GLU A 75 -0.58 7.58 -14.22
N THR A 76 -1.84 7.82 -13.89
CA THR A 76 -2.94 7.53 -14.82
C THR A 76 -3.79 8.77 -15.09
N SER A 77 -4.49 8.76 -16.21
CA SER A 77 -5.38 9.84 -16.61
C SER A 77 -6.57 9.31 -17.42
N GLY A 78 -7.61 10.13 -17.57
CA GLY A 78 -8.80 9.76 -18.35
C GLY A 78 -9.65 8.63 -17.75
N GLY A 79 -9.44 8.25 -16.47
CA GLY A 79 -10.10 7.11 -15.85
C GLY A 79 -9.48 5.76 -16.23
N ALA A 80 -8.28 5.77 -16.82
CA ALA A 80 -7.53 4.55 -17.06
C ALA A 80 -6.91 4.01 -15.76
N LYS A 81 -6.75 2.70 -15.67
CA LYS A 81 -6.09 1.99 -14.56
C LYS A 81 -4.74 1.44 -15.04
N ALA A 82 -3.72 1.59 -14.23
CA ALA A 82 -2.45 0.91 -14.44
C ALA A 82 -2.50 -0.49 -13.79
N GLU A 83 -2.11 -1.52 -14.52
CA GLU A 83 -2.10 -2.92 -14.06
C GLU A 83 -0.67 -3.44 -14.14
N LEU A 84 -0.12 -3.84 -12.99
CA LEU A 84 1.25 -4.35 -12.90
C LEU A 84 1.36 -5.47 -11.88
N THR A 85 2.28 -6.39 -12.16
CA THR A 85 2.71 -7.42 -11.21
C THR A 85 4.06 -7.01 -10.63
N ILE A 86 4.20 -7.08 -9.32
CA ILE A 86 5.49 -6.99 -8.63
C ILE A 86 5.90 -8.38 -8.17
N GLU A 87 7.15 -8.75 -8.45
CA GLU A 87 7.65 -10.10 -8.19
C GLU A 87 9.04 -10.06 -7.54
N ASP A 88 9.14 -10.60 -6.33
CA ASP A 88 10.39 -10.77 -5.59
C ASP A 88 11.20 -9.47 -5.42
N LEU A 89 10.53 -8.37 -5.14
CA LEU A 89 11.17 -7.07 -4.92
C LEU A 89 11.82 -6.99 -3.53
N ASN A 90 13.00 -6.36 -3.48
CA ASN A 90 13.67 -5.94 -2.26
C ASN A 90 14.12 -4.48 -2.42
N VAL A 91 13.35 -3.56 -1.85
CA VAL A 91 13.53 -2.11 -2.01
C VAL A 91 13.83 -1.47 -0.66
N SER A 92 14.80 -0.54 -0.66
CA SER A 92 15.05 0.38 0.45
C SER A 92 15.30 1.76 -0.14
N SER A 93 14.25 2.57 -0.26
CA SER A 93 14.24 3.81 -1.06
C SER A 93 14.54 5.08 -0.26
N GLY A 94 14.92 4.95 1.03
CA GLY A 94 15.22 6.11 1.87
C GLY A 94 14.00 7.01 2.09
N ASN A 95 14.13 8.30 1.78
CA ASN A 95 13.09 9.29 2.02
C ASN A 95 12.13 9.46 0.84
N THR A 96 11.99 8.45 0.00
CA THR A 96 11.04 8.43 -1.11
C THR A 96 10.21 7.17 -1.06
N SER A 97 8.96 7.24 -1.45
CA SER A 97 8.08 6.07 -1.49
C SER A 97 8.61 5.01 -2.45
N ALA A 98 8.60 3.75 -2.03
CA ALA A 98 8.98 2.63 -2.89
C ALA A 98 8.01 2.51 -4.09
N ILE A 99 6.72 2.72 -3.84
CA ILE A 99 5.67 2.84 -4.87
C ILE A 99 4.88 4.13 -4.60
N ASP A 100 4.77 4.98 -5.62
CA ASP A 100 4.09 6.26 -5.53
C ASP A 100 2.93 6.33 -6.54
N VAL A 101 1.68 6.29 -6.05
CA VAL A 101 0.45 6.43 -6.85
C VAL A 101 0.08 7.91 -6.88
N LYS A 102 0.41 8.58 -7.98
CA LYS A 102 0.31 10.03 -8.11
C LYS A 102 -1.12 10.57 -8.23
N GLY A 103 -1.44 11.55 -7.41
CA GLY A 103 -2.72 12.25 -7.47
C GLY A 103 -3.90 11.28 -7.45
N SER A 104 -4.87 11.45 -8.34
CA SER A 104 -6.04 10.58 -8.47
C SER A 104 -5.83 9.37 -9.39
N SER A 105 -4.59 8.88 -9.51
CA SER A 105 -4.29 7.70 -10.32
C SER A 105 -4.94 6.44 -9.77
N GLU A 106 -5.27 5.50 -10.67
CA GLU A 106 -5.81 4.20 -10.33
C GLU A 106 -4.81 3.10 -10.68
N ALA A 107 -4.50 2.23 -9.71
CA ALA A 107 -3.52 1.17 -9.84
C ALA A 107 -4.06 -0.18 -9.35
N GLU A 108 -3.74 -1.25 -10.07
CA GLU A 108 -3.87 -2.62 -9.59
C GLU A 108 -2.48 -3.25 -9.54
N ILE A 109 -2.07 -3.63 -8.34
CA ILE A 109 -0.76 -4.24 -8.06
C ILE A 109 -1.00 -5.70 -7.69
N THR A 110 -0.60 -6.60 -8.58
CA THR A 110 -0.63 -8.04 -8.33
C THR A 110 0.67 -8.45 -7.63
N LEU A 111 0.55 -9.04 -6.46
CA LEU A 111 1.69 -9.58 -5.70
C LEU A 111 2.02 -10.99 -6.19
N LYS A 112 3.30 -11.23 -6.47
CA LYS A 112 3.85 -12.54 -6.77
C LYS A 112 5.18 -12.72 -6.03
N GLY A 113 5.41 -13.92 -5.46
CA GLY A 113 6.60 -14.17 -4.64
C GLY A 113 6.64 -13.32 -3.37
N ASP A 114 7.85 -12.99 -2.92
CA ASP A 114 8.08 -12.29 -1.66
C ASP A 114 8.59 -10.86 -1.93
N ASN A 115 7.76 -9.86 -1.68
CA ASN A 115 8.09 -8.46 -1.89
C ASN A 115 8.37 -7.78 -0.55
N LYS A 116 9.55 -7.20 -0.42
CA LYS A 116 9.98 -6.41 0.73
C LYS A 116 10.23 -4.98 0.28
N LEU A 117 9.43 -4.05 0.80
CA LEU A 117 9.54 -2.62 0.49
C LEU A 117 9.76 -1.86 1.79
N GLU A 118 10.85 -1.10 1.86
CA GLU A 118 11.21 -0.30 3.03
C GLU A 118 11.53 1.14 2.63
N THR A 119 11.21 2.08 3.51
CA THR A 119 11.58 3.50 3.42
C THR A 119 12.09 3.97 4.77
N ASP A 120 12.83 5.08 4.82
CA ASP A 120 13.20 5.70 6.10
C ASP A 120 12.11 6.70 6.53
N ASP A 121 11.82 7.71 5.70
CA ASP A 121 10.91 8.81 6.05
C ASP A 121 9.98 9.15 4.86
N ALA A 122 9.15 8.18 4.51
CA ALA A 122 8.09 8.29 3.49
C ALA A 122 7.08 7.15 3.66
N SER A 123 5.89 7.29 3.07
CA SER A 123 4.99 6.15 2.91
C SER A 123 5.62 5.12 1.97
N VAL A 124 5.56 3.85 2.32
CA VAL A 124 6.13 2.77 1.50
C VAL A 124 5.37 2.64 0.17
N ILE A 125 4.04 2.54 0.26
CA ILE A 125 3.15 2.71 -0.88
C ILE A 125 2.35 4.00 -0.62
N HIS A 126 2.71 5.05 -1.33
CA HIS A 126 2.05 6.34 -1.18
C HIS A 126 0.75 6.39 -1.97
N VAL A 127 -0.34 6.72 -1.26
CA VAL A 127 -1.70 6.89 -1.81
C VAL A 127 -2.38 8.01 -1.02
N SER A 128 -2.59 9.16 -1.61
CA SER A 128 -3.37 10.26 -1.00
C SER A 128 -4.77 10.36 -1.61
N ASP A 129 -4.87 10.80 -2.86
CA ASP A 129 -6.14 10.94 -3.60
C ASP A 129 -6.40 9.77 -4.56
N GLY A 130 -5.40 8.91 -4.76
CA GLY A 130 -5.42 7.80 -5.71
C GLY A 130 -6.20 6.58 -5.22
N HIS A 131 -6.32 5.61 -6.10
CA HIS A 131 -6.96 4.33 -5.80
C HIS A 131 -5.98 3.19 -6.07
N VAL A 132 -5.70 2.37 -5.05
CA VAL A 132 -4.84 1.21 -5.20
C VAL A 132 -5.57 -0.07 -4.83
N THR A 133 -5.50 -1.06 -5.72
CA THR A 133 -5.88 -2.44 -5.43
C THR A 133 -4.63 -3.29 -5.31
N ILE A 134 -4.47 -4.00 -4.21
CA ILE A 134 -3.39 -4.95 -3.95
C ILE A 134 -4.00 -6.35 -3.95
N THR A 135 -3.58 -7.19 -4.89
CA THR A 135 -4.14 -8.53 -5.10
C THR A 135 -3.04 -9.56 -5.38
N GLY A 136 -3.41 -10.76 -5.77
CA GLY A 136 -2.47 -11.84 -6.11
C GLY A 136 -2.38 -12.91 -5.03
N ASP A 137 -1.31 -13.70 -5.06
CA ASP A 137 -1.05 -14.79 -4.11
C ASP A 137 0.35 -14.68 -3.45
N GLY A 138 1.04 -13.58 -3.69
CA GLY A 138 2.32 -13.25 -3.09
C GLY A 138 2.21 -12.55 -1.74
N THR A 139 3.39 -12.22 -1.19
CA THR A 139 3.54 -11.49 0.05
C THR A 139 4.03 -10.07 -0.19
N LEU A 140 3.63 -9.15 0.67
CA LEU A 140 4.15 -7.79 0.77
C LEU A 140 4.50 -7.51 2.24
N TYR A 141 5.77 -7.23 2.47
CA TYR A 141 6.24 -6.61 3.71
C TYR A 141 6.51 -5.13 3.41
N ALA A 142 5.80 -4.24 4.10
CA ALA A 142 5.91 -2.80 3.94
C ALA A 142 6.30 -2.17 5.28
N ASP A 143 7.44 -1.48 5.34
CA ASP A 143 7.92 -0.87 6.56
C ASP A 143 8.60 0.47 6.33
N ASN A 144 8.39 1.40 7.26
CA ASN A 144 9.13 2.64 7.37
C ASN A 144 9.72 2.77 8.78
N ASP A 145 10.59 3.74 8.99
CA ASP A 145 11.20 3.95 10.32
C ASP A 145 10.11 4.11 11.39
N SER A 146 10.35 3.56 12.58
CA SER A 146 9.44 3.62 13.73
C SER A 146 9.01 5.03 14.10
N ASP A 147 9.88 6.02 13.89
CA ASP A 147 9.62 7.42 14.17
C ASP A 147 8.93 8.17 13.02
N SER A 148 8.55 7.46 11.95
CA SER A 148 7.95 8.06 10.77
C SER A 148 6.53 8.58 11.04
N ASP A 149 6.27 9.79 10.60
CA ASP A 149 4.93 10.40 10.60
C ASP A 149 4.04 9.88 9.45
N HIS A 150 4.60 9.12 8.52
CA HIS A 150 3.94 8.66 7.30
C HIS A 150 3.21 7.33 7.51
N ALA A 151 2.09 7.12 6.83
CA ALA A 151 1.49 5.79 6.78
C ALA A 151 2.44 4.81 6.05
N LYS A 152 2.47 3.53 6.45
CA LYS A 152 3.22 2.54 5.68
C LYS A 152 2.58 2.29 4.32
N ILE A 153 1.25 2.17 4.27
CA ILE A 153 0.47 2.15 3.02
C ILE A 153 -0.60 3.23 3.15
N GLY A 154 -0.48 4.32 2.39
CA GLY A 154 -1.41 5.45 2.44
C GLY A 154 -0.75 6.81 2.28
N SER A 155 -1.25 7.83 2.96
CA SER A 155 -0.77 9.19 2.77
C SER A 155 0.42 9.55 3.66
N ASN A 156 1.15 10.57 3.25
CA ASN A 156 2.22 11.14 4.05
C ASN A 156 1.69 11.98 5.20
N GLY A 157 2.40 11.95 6.31
CA GLY A 157 2.13 12.75 7.49
C GLY A 157 3.23 13.77 7.77
N SER A 158 3.02 14.59 8.79
CA SER A 158 4.02 15.55 9.27
C SER A 158 3.67 16.07 10.66
N GLU A 159 4.65 16.50 11.41
CA GLU A 159 4.43 17.29 12.64
C GLU A 159 3.76 18.64 12.36
N ASP A 160 3.92 19.18 11.16
CA ASP A 160 3.30 20.42 10.71
C ASP A 160 2.06 20.13 9.87
N THR A 161 0.91 20.68 10.31
CA THR A 161 -0.37 20.52 9.60
C THR A 161 -0.36 21.02 8.16
N SER A 162 0.56 21.92 7.80
CA SER A 162 0.67 22.43 6.44
C SER A 162 1.30 21.43 5.46
N ASN A 163 1.96 20.40 5.97
CA ASN A 163 2.68 19.40 5.17
C ASN A 163 2.07 17.99 5.29
N SER A 164 1.05 17.81 6.13
CA SER A 164 0.32 16.55 6.24
C SER A 164 -0.65 16.41 5.08
N GLU A 165 -0.76 15.18 4.55
CA GLU A 165 -1.68 14.85 3.48
C GLU A 165 -2.86 14.05 4.01
N ASP A 166 -4.07 14.38 3.57
CA ASP A 166 -5.24 13.56 3.82
C ASP A 166 -5.20 12.31 2.91
N MET A 167 -5.75 11.21 3.37
CA MET A 167 -6.06 10.05 2.55
C MET A 167 -7.53 10.12 2.14
N SER A 168 -7.80 10.61 0.94
CA SER A 168 -9.16 10.74 0.37
C SER A 168 -9.45 9.70 -0.72
N GLY A 169 -8.42 9.02 -1.19
CA GLY A 169 -8.50 7.92 -2.15
C GLY A 169 -8.97 6.60 -1.55
N SER A 170 -8.59 5.49 -2.15
CA SER A 170 -8.95 4.18 -1.62
C SER A 170 -7.80 3.16 -1.67
N ILE A 171 -7.81 2.27 -0.69
CA ILE A 171 -6.94 1.10 -0.60
C ILE A 171 -7.81 -0.14 -0.54
N HIS A 172 -7.66 -1.03 -1.52
CA HIS A 172 -8.36 -2.31 -1.58
C HIS A 172 -7.35 -3.45 -1.56
N ILE A 173 -7.38 -4.30 -0.53
CA ILE A 173 -6.54 -5.49 -0.42
C ILE A 173 -7.43 -6.72 -0.57
N THR A 174 -7.19 -7.54 -1.60
CA THR A 174 -8.11 -8.59 -2.01
C THR A 174 -7.38 -9.83 -2.54
N GLY A 175 -8.11 -10.80 -3.06
CA GLY A 175 -7.55 -12.05 -3.56
C GLY A 175 -7.01 -12.95 -2.46
N ASN A 176 -5.80 -13.46 -2.65
CA ASN A 176 -5.05 -14.20 -1.64
C ASN A 176 -3.82 -13.41 -1.16
N ALA A 177 -3.81 -12.10 -1.37
CA ALA A 177 -2.69 -11.25 -1.00
C ALA A 177 -2.38 -11.34 0.51
N GLN A 178 -1.10 -11.42 0.83
CA GLN A 178 -0.62 -11.41 2.20
C GLN A 178 0.17 -10.12 2.44
N VAL A 179 -0.38 -9.21 3.23
CA VAL A 179 0.21 -7.90 3.52
C VAL A 179 0.58 -7.82 4.99
N THR A 180 1.83 -7.56 5.27
CA THR A 180 2.35 -7.32 6.62
C THR A 180 3.05 -5.98 6.64
N THR A 181 2.66 -5.10 7.55
CA THR A 181 3.45 -3.91 7.85
C THR A 181 4.42 -4.21 8.98
N GLY A 182 5.59 -3.59 8.95
CA GLY A 182 6.60 -3.76 10.00
C GLY A 182 6.07 -3.35 11.37
N ASP A 183 6.67 -3.91 12.38
CA ASP A 183 6.27 -3.79 13.78
C ASP A 183 7.50 -3.47 14.64
N ASP A 184 8.07 -2.29 14.41
CA ASP A 184 9.21 -1.80 15.19
C ASP A 184 8.75 -1.14 16.50
N ARG A 185 8.22 -1.98 17.42
CA ARG A 185 7.72 -1.60 18.75
C ARG A 185 8.83 -1.27 19.76
N HIS A 186 9.91 -0.62 19.38
CA HIS A 186 11.08 -0.63 20.25
C HIS A 186 11.54 0.68 20.85
N ASP A 187 10.90 1.79 20.61
CA ASP A 187 11.17 2.98 21.42
C ASP A 187 9.92 3.87 21.45
N HIS A 188 9.68 4.57 22.54
CA HIS A 188 8.63 5.57 22.61
C HIS A 188 9.03 6.77 21.72
N GLY A 189 8.98 6.54 20.40
CA GLY A 189 9.26 7.52 19.38
C GLY A 189 8.16 8.58 19.26
N VAL A 190 8.27 9.42 18.28
CA VAL A 190 7.31 10.50 18.01
C VAL A 190 6.52 10.28 16.73
N GLY A 191 6.69 9.10 16.08
CA GLY A 191 5.99 8.73 14.85
C GLY A 191 4.48 8.61 15.08
N GLY A 192 3.69 8.93 14.08
CA GLY A 192 2.25 8.96 14.27
C GLY A 192 1.44 8.52 13.05
N GLY A 193 2.07 7.95 12.03
CA GLY A 193 1.36 7.41 10.87
C GLY A 193 0.54 6.16 11.20
N ALA A 194 -0.58 5.95 10.53
CA ALA A 194 -1.27 4.67 10.54
C ALA A 194 -0.42 3.61 9.83
N ALA A 195 -0.60 2.32 10.14
CA ALA A 195 0.02 1.30 9.31
C ALA A 195 -0.62 1.25 7.92
N ILE A 196 -1.95 1.28 7.84
CA ILE A 196 -2.70 1.40 6.58
C ILE A 196 -3.71 2.54 6.74
N GLY A 197 -3.55 3.61 5.96
CA GLY A 197 -4.46 4.75 6.01
C GLY A 197 -3.78 6.11 5.88
N SER A 198 -4.01 7.05 6.80
CA SER A 198 -3.39 8.37 6.72
C SER A 198 -2.15 8.50 7.61
N GLY A 199 -1.25 9.39 7.23
CA GLY A 199 -0.14 9.81 8.06
C GLY A 199 -0.59 10.69 9.25
N ARG A 200 0.36 11.07 10.11
CA ARG A 200 0.13 11.95 11.25
C ARG A 200 -0.54 13.25 10.81
N ARG A 201 -1.59 13.69 11.50
CA ARG A 201 -2.42 14.87 11.21
C ARG A 201 -3.12 14.87 9.86
N GLY A 202 -2.96 13.81 9.06
CA GLY A 202 -3.75 13.58 7.87
C GLY A 202 -5.09 12.94 8.23
N ASN A 203 -6.19 13.42 7.66
CA ASN A 203 -7.49 12.78 7.84
C ASN A 203 -7.64 11.59 6.90
N MET A 204 -8.25 10.54 7.38
CA MET A 204 -8.67 9.41 6.56
C MET A 204 -10.15 9.59 6.22
N SER A 205 -10.42 10.15 5.03
CA SER A 205 -11.77 10.37 4.50
C SER A 205 -12.15 9.42 3.36
N GLY A 206 -11.19 8.71 2.82
CA GLY A 206 -11.36 7.70 1.78
C GLY A 206 -11.79 6.34 2.33
N ASP A 207 -11.65 5.31 1.49
CA ASP A 207 -12.12 3.98 1.79
C ASP A 207 -10.97 2.97 1.91
N ILE A 208 -11.02 2.10 2.91
CA ILE A 208 -10.15 0.93 3.03
C ILE A 208 -11.03 -0.32 2.98
N THR A 209 -10.78 -1.19 2.00
CA THR A 209 -11.49 -2.46 1.86
C THR A 209 -10.50 -3.62 1.93
N ILE A 210 -10.81 -4.62 2.74
CA ILE A 210 -10.02 -5.86 2.85
C ILE A 210 -11.02 -7.01 2.74
N ASP A 211 -10.91 -7.81 1.67
CA ASP A 211 -11.90 -8.85 1.42
C ASP A 211 -11.33 -10.12 0.77
N GLU A 212 -12.22 -10.94 0.26
CA GLU A 212 -11.94 -12.27 -0.28
C GLU A 212 -11.16 -13.16 0.71
N ASN A 213 -9.95 -13.58 0.41
CA ASN A 213 -9.11 -14.41 1.29
C ASN A 213 -7.84 -13.66 1.74
N ALA A 214 -7.83 -12.35 1.63
CA ALA A 214 -6.66 -11.54 1.99
C ALA A 214 -6.27 -11.76 3.46
N THR A 215 -4.96 -11.76 3.71
CA THR A 215 -4.39 -11.80 5.05
C THR A 215 -3.63 -10.51 5.30
N VAL A 216 -4.02 -9.74 6.30
CA VAL A 216 -3.43 -8.45 6.61
C VAL A 216 -3.01 -8.38 8.07
N ILE A 217 -1.74 -8.02 8.29
CA ILE A 217 -1.21 -7.66 9.61
C ILE A 217 -0.76 -6.21 9.51
N ALA A 218 -1.53 -5.31 10.11
CA ALA A 218 -1.31 -3.88 10.07
C ALA A 218 -0.93 -3.39 11.47
N SER A 219 0.33 -3.06 11.66
CA SER A 219 0.87 -2.57 12.94
C SER A 219 1.41 -1.16 12.76
N SER A 220 0.83 -0.20 13.48
CA SER A 220 1.42 1.13 13.67
C SER A 220 2.43 1.05 14.81
N SER A 221 3.55 1.75 14.66
CA SER A 221 4.62 1.72 15.68
C SER A 221 4.24 2.52 16.93
N GLU A 222 3.44 3.57 16.81
CA GLU A 222 3.12 4.54 17.86
C GLU A 222 1.61 4.85 17.92
N ASP A 223 1.25 6.14 17.99
CA ASP A 223 -0.09 6.64 18.26
C ASP A 223 -1.06 6.64 17.08
N GLY A 224 -0.61 6.24 15.90
CA GLY A 224 -1.48 6.02 14.74
C GLY A 224 -2.33 4.76 14.90
N ALA A 225 -3.40 4.67 14.13
CA ALA A 225 -4.19 3.43 14.08
C ALA A 225 -3.43 2.32 13.33
N GLY A 226 -3.68 1.06 13.67
CA GLY A 226 -3.25 -0.04 12.81
C GLY A 226 -3.87 0.08 11.42
N ILE A 227 -5.19 0.29 11.33
CA ILE A 227 -5.91 0.58 10.09
C ILE A 227 -6.81 1.79 10.33
N GLY A 228 -6.59 2.89 9.61
CA GLY A 228 -7.40 4.09 9.73
C GLY A 228 -6.61 5.39 9.69
N SER A 229 -6.78 6.30 10.65
CA SER A 229 -6.06 7.57 10.65
C SER A 229 -4.81 7.57 11.52
N GLY A 230 -3.86 8.43 11.19
CA GLY A 230 -2.69 8.69 12.03
C GLY A 230 -3.03 9.51 13.27
N LEU A 231 -2.03 9.74 14.12
CA LEU A 231 -2.08 10.62 15.29
C LEU A 231 -2.67 12.00 14.91
N ARG A 232 -3.70 12.44 15.63
CA ARG A 232 -4.42 13.71 15.42
C ARG A 232 -5.10 13.86 14.06
N GLY A 233 -5.27 12.74 13.33
CA GLY A 233 -6.06 12.68 12.11
C GLY A 233 -7.46 12.14 12.41
N ASP A 234 -8.48 12.73 11.82
CA ASP A 234 -9.85 12.22 11.93
C ASP A 234 -10.07 11.05 10.96
N MET A 235 -10.78 10.03 11.40
CA MET A 235 -11.27 8.93 10.57
C MET A 235 -12.75 9.20 10.26
N SER A 236 -13.02 9.71 9.05
CA SER A 236 -14.39 10.01 8.58
C SER A 236 -14.83 9.13 7.40
N GLY A 237 -13.92 8.42 6.79
CA GLY A 237 -14.17 7.50 5.68
C GLY A 237 -14.76 6.15 6.10
N THR A 238 -14.57 5.14 5.24
CA THR A 238 -15.11 3.80 5.45
C THR A 238 -14.00 2.76 5.55
N ILE A 239 -14.10 1.88 6.54
CA ILE A 239 -13.29 0.66 6.61
C ILE A 239 -14.24 -0.53 6.49
N THR A 240 -14.03 -1.36 5.46
CA THR A 240 -14.82 -2.58 5.23
C THR A 240 -13.89 -3.79 5.26
N ILE A 241 -14.18 -4.74 6.13
CA ILE A 241 -13.46 -6.02 6.22
C ILE A 241 -14.48 -7.13 6.01
N GLY A 242 -14.33 -7.89 4.93
CA GLY A 242 -15.34 -8.87 4.52
C GLY A 242 -14.78 -10.16 3.95
N GLY A 243 -15.65 -10.93 3.29
CA GLY A 243 -15.28 -12.21 2.68
C GLY A 243 -14.79 -13.23 3.69
N ASN A 244 -13.64 -13.84 3.46
CA ASN A 244 -12.92 -14.74 4.37
C ASN A 244 -11.61 -14.10 4.87
N ALA A 245 -11.49 -12.79 4.79
CA ALA A 245 -10.26 -12.09 5.17
C ALA A 245 -9.84 -12.39 6.62
N THR A 246 -8.53 -12.43 6.83
CA THR A 246 -7.94 -12.53 8.16
C THR A 246 -7.14 -11.26 8.44
N VAL A 247 -7.59 -10.44 9.39
CA VAL A 247 -7.03 -9.12 9.63
C VAL A 247 -6.61 -8.97 11.08
N THR A 248 -5.39 -8.50 11.26
CA THR A 248 -4.87 -8.04 12.55
C THR A 248 -4.56 -6.56 12.44
N GLY A 249 -5.18 -5.72 13.27
CA GLY A 249 -4.91 -4.29 13.36
C GLY A 249 -4.39 -3.93 14.75
N THR A 250 -3.20 -3.33 14.82
CA THR A 250 -2.55 -3.01 16.11
C THR A 250 -2.06 -1.56 16.08
N SER A 251 -2.36 -0.81 17.14
CA SER A 251 -1.63 0.40 17.47
C SER A 251 -0.56 0.08 18.50
N GLY A 252 0.65 0.54 18.27
CA GLY A 252 1.78 0.33 19.16
C GLY A 252 1.69 1.11 20.47
N TYR A 253 0.79 2.12 20.57
CA TYR A 253 0.57 2.88 21.78
C TYR A 253 -0.90 3.29 21.93
N ASP A 254 -1.27 4.56 21.82
CA ASP A 254 -2.60 5.09 22.19
C ASP A 254 -3.61 5.22 21.04
N GLY A 255 -3.24 4.89 19.80
CA GLY A 255 -4.18 4.80 18.68
C GLY A 255 -5.11 3.59 18.77
N ALA A 256 -6.14 3.53 17.94
CA ALA A 256 -7.00 2.35 17.83
C ALA A 256 -6.32 1.25 16.99
N GLY A 257 -6.60 -0.02 17.28
CA GLY A 257 -6.24 -1.10 16.38
C GLY A 257 -6.84 -0.92 14.98
N ILE A 258 -8.14 -0.57 14.92
CA ILE A 258 -8.87 -0.20 13.69
C ILE A 258 -9.75 1.00 14.01
N GLY A 259 -9.50 2.16 13.34
CA GLY A 259 -10.27 3.37 13.55
C GLY A 259 -9.44 4.64 13.52
N SER A 260 -9.50 5.51 14.54
CA SER A 260 -8.67 6.71 14.59
C SER A 260 -7.41 6.54 15.41
N GLY A 261 -6.38 7.32 15.08
CA GLY A 261 -5.22 7.52 15.96
C GLY A 261 -5.59 8.27 17.24
N GLU A 262 -4.61 8.43 18.14
CA GLU A 262 -4.73 9.24 19.34
C GLU A 262 -5.09 10.69 18.97
N ASN A 263 -5.94 11.34 19.79
CA ASN A 263 -6.45 12.69 19.58
C ASN A 263 -7.19 12.91 18.23
N GLY A 264 -7.63 11.84 17.54
CA GLY A 264 -8.39 11.89 16.30
C GLY A 264 -9.80 11.34 16.47
N THR A 265 -10.81 11.99 15.90
CA THR A 265 -12.21 11.54 16.00
C THR A 265 -12.53 10.42 15.02
N MET A 266 -13.18 9.37 15.47
CA MET A 266 -13.79 8.36 14.60
C MET A 266 -15.24 8.72 14.32
N SER A 267 -15.52 9.32 13.16
CA SER A 267 -16.86 9.71 12.71
C SER A 267 -17.36 8.90 11.51
N GLY A 268 -16.50 8.12 10.88
CA GLY A 268 -16.80 7.29 9.72
C GLY A 268 -17.52 5.99 10.03
N THR A 269 -17.38 5.03 9.15
CA THR A 269 -18.04 3.71 9.28
C THR A 269 -17.00 2.60 9.25
N ILE A 270 -17.08 1.69 10.21
CA ILE A 270 -16.34 0.43 10.20
C ILE A 270 -17.34 -0.70 10.08
N THR A 271 -17.19 -1.53 9.05
CA THR A 271 -18.03 -2.71 8.81
C THR A 271 -17.16 -3.97 8.77
N ILE A 272 -17.52 -4.96 9.56
CA ILE A 272 -16.93 -6.29 9.53
C ILE A 272 -18.05 -7.26 9.21
N ASP A 273 -17.95 -7.96 8.09
CA ASP A 273 -19.00 -8.88 7.65
C ASP A 273 -18.46 -10.20 7.05
N GLY A 274 -19.35 -11.01 6.52
CA GLY A 274 -19.00 -12.29 5.91
C GLY A 274 -18.46 -13.31 6.92
N ASN A 275 -17.33 -13.92 6.60
CA ASN A 275 -16.61 -14.86 7.47
C ASN A 275 -15.26 -14.29 7.92
N ALA A 276 -15.11 -12.98 7.87
CA ALA A 276 -13.86 -12.31 8.22
C ALA A 276 -13.45 -12.61 9.67
N LYS A 277 -12.15 -12.79 9.87
CA LYS A 277 -11.55 -12.98 11.20
C LYS A 277 -10.73 -11.75 11.52
N VAL A 278 -11.20 -10.97 12.49
CA VAL A 278 -10.56 -9.72 12.87
C VAL A 278 -10.06 -9.80 14.30
N THR A 279 -8.80 -9.43 14.47
CA THR A 279 -8.18 -9.18 15.77
C THR A 279 -7.71 -7.73 15.77
N ALA A 280 -8.12 -6.95 16.75
CA ALA A 280 -7.75 -5.54 16.82
C ALA A 280 -7.49 -5.16 18.27
N TRP A 281 -6.35 -4.50 18.52
CA TRP A 281 -6.02 -4.00 19.86
C TRP A 281 -5.13 -2.77 19.78
N SER A 282 -5.12 -2.01 20.87
CA SER A 282 -4.15 -0.98 21.20
C SER A 282 -3.25 -1.52 22.31
N GLU A 283 -1.98 -1.20 22.30
CA GLU A 283 -1.07 -1.62 23.37
C GLU A 283 -1.22 -0.80 24.64
N ALA A 284 -1.84 0.39 24.59
CA ALA A 284 -2.06 1.25 25.74
C ALA A 284 -3.56 1.59 25.90
N GLN A 285 -3.99 2.80 25.61
CA GLN A 285 -5.32 3.29 26.02
C GLN A 285 -6.34 3.39 24.86
N GLY A 286 -5.94 3.18 23.63
CA GLY A 286 -6.84 3.20 22.48
C GLY A 286 -7.81 2.02 22.46
N ALA A 287 -8.86 2.13 21.66
CA ALA A 287 -9.80 1.02 21.45
C ALA A 287 -9.22 -0.05 20.52
N GLY A 288 -9.61 -1.31 20.70
CA GLY A 288 -9.35 -2.33 19.66
C GLY A 288 -10.00 -1.90 18.34
N ILE A 289 -11.30 -1.55 18.34
CA ILE A 289 -12.03 -1.00 17.20
C ILE A 289 -12.75 0.24 17.67
N GLY A 290 -12.49 1.40 17.05
CA GLY A 290 -13.11 2.66 17.44
C GLY A 290 -12.16 3.85 17.37
N ALA A 291 -11.87 4.48 18.50
CA ALA A 291 -11.02 5.66 18.58
C ALA A 291 -9.80 5.43 19.48
N GLY A 292 -8.74 6.18 19.21
CA GLY A 292 -7.58 6.26 20.10
C GLY A 292 -7.88 7.02 21.40
N GLU A 293 -6.86 7.17 22.26
CA GLU A 293 -6.96 7.95 23.49
C GLU A 293 -7.33 9.42 23.19
N ASP A 294 -7.98 10.06 24.14
CA ASP A 294 -8.47 11.43 24.05
C ASP A 294 -9.32 11.74 22.81
N SER A 295 -9.98 10.75 22.28
CA SER A 295 -10.75 10.77 21.03
C SER A 295 -12.19 10.36 21.25
N GLY A 296 -13.08 10.76 20.32
CA GLY A 296 -14.50 10.44 20.36
C GLY A 296 -14.93 9.51 19.22
N VAL A 297 -15.91 8.64 19.50
CA VAL A 297 -16.62 7.88 18.47
C VAL A 297 -18.00 8.48 18.26
N SER A 298 -18.25 9.01 17.08
CA SER A 298 -19.58 9.47 16.64
C SER A 298 -20.07 8.73 15.39
N GLY A 299 -19.23 7.90 14.82
CA GLY A 299 -19.49 7.09 13.65
C GLY A 299 -20.23 5.80 13.93
N THR A 300 -20.16 4.86 13.01
CA THR A 300 -20.88 3.59 13.07
C THR A 300 -19.91 2.41 13.03
N ILE A 301 -20.08 1.47 13.95
CA ILE A 301 -19.37 0.19 13.93
C ILE A 301 -20.41 -0.92 13.78
N ARG A 302 -20.24 -1.79 12.78
CA ARG A 302 -21.10 -2.94 12.50
C ARG A 302 -20.24 -4.20 12.43
N ILE A 303 -20.64 -5.24 13.16
CA ILE A 303 -19.96 -6.53 13.21
C ILE A 303 -20.98 -7.65 13.07
#